data_6312cdb228a4d6655e8f2bbb0f3167f8
#
_entry.id   6312cdb228a4d6655e8f2bbb0f3167f8
#
_cell.length_a   1.000
_cell.length_b   1.000
_cell.length_c   1.000
_cell.angle_alpha   90.00
_cell.angle_beta   90.00
_cell.angle_gamma   90.00
#
_symmetry.space_group_name_H-M   'P 1'
#
loop_
_entity.id
_entity.type
_entity.pdbx_description
1 polymer ?
#
loop_
_entity_poly.entity_id
_entity_poly.type
_entity_poly.pdbx_seq_one_letter_code
_entity_poly.pdbx_strand_id
1 'polypeptide(L)'
;MILGHRMRSVFTVLFIAAALLLTASCHDLNPQSTTPYMNRTDVQEKICNGVSGTYTASLSVGYTGFRADGQIDALHVVQLGSAAYIVGRHDNPFVVLNSFPVSLLSRVIADPNLAALLASQANATLTLPYSIVGDGPETHTGSIETVLSPYTFMVTDAAGTSHAVTLSFNKTSIIAGINADDSTTWRLSSLNLDLRSISVDGRIVQQFGALHSGNASFMVRYRGEKQ
;
A
#
# COMPACT_ATOMS: atom_id res chain seq x y z
N MET A 1 -23.74 64.51 -45.74
CA MET A 1 -22.58 63.73 -45.20
C MET A 1 -22.67 63.55 -43.69
N ILE A 2 -23.86 63.32 -43.12
CA ILE A 2 -24.10 63.17 -41.66
C ILE A 2 -24.70 61.81 -41.28
N LEU A 3 -25.19 61.00 -42.25
CA LEU A 3 -25.79 59.67 -41.96
C LEU A 3 -24.79 58.59 -41.70
N GLY A 4 -23.55 58.71 -42.19
CA GLY A 4 -22.54 57.60 -42.04
C GLY A 4 -21.91 57.49 -40.65
N HIS A 5 -21.95 58.58 -39.84
CA HIS A 5 -21.31 58.54 -38.50
C HIS A 5 -22.20 57.97 -37.43
N ARG A 6 -23.51 58.06 -37.55
CA ARG A 6 -24.46 57.48 -36.55
C ARG A 6 -24.58 55.97 -36.70
N MET A 7 -24.46 55.39 -37.89
CA MET A 7 -24.50 53.94 -38.10
C MET A 7 -23.26 53.24 -37.55
N ARG A 8 -22.08 53.86 -37.68
CA ARG A 8 -20.83 53.26 -37.11
C ARG A 8 -20.84 53.23 -35.58
N SER A 9 -21.43 54.24 -34.94
CA SER A 9 -21.51 54.28 -33.46
C SER A 9 -22.46 53.24 -32.91
N VAL A 10 -23.58 52.93 -33.59
CA VAL A 10 -24.54 51.90 -33.13
C VAL A 10 -23.98 50.49 -33.28
N PHE A 11 -23.24 50.21 -34.36
CA PHE A 11 -22.58 48.92 -34.54
C PHE A 11 -21.47 48.69 -33.51
N THR A 12 -20.69 49.70 -33.16
CA THR A 12 -19.62 49.60 -32.16
C THR A 12 -20.19 49.35 -30.77
N VAL A 13 -21.30 49.99 -30.39
CA VAL A 13 -21.95 49.77 -29.09
C VAL A 13 -22.60 48.38 -29.01
N LEU A 14 -23.18 47.87 -30.11
CA LEU A 14 -23.75 46.51 -30.16
C LEU A 14 -22.67 45.44 -30.05
N PHE A 15 -21.50 45.67 -30.70
CA PHE A 15 -20.39 44.73 -30.59
C PHE A 15 -19.77 44.66 -29.20
N ILE A 16 -19.66 45.80 -28.51
CA ILE A 16 -19.15 45.84 -27.12
C ILE A 16 -20.16 45.23 -26.17
N ALA A 17 -21.47 45.43 -26.36
CA ALA A 17 -22.50 44.77 -25.56
C ALA A 17 -22.54 43.27 -25.76
N ALA A 18 -22.36 42.77 -27.01
CA ALA A 18 -22.27 41.32 -27.30
C ALA A 18 -21.00 40.69 -26.75
N ALA A 19 -19.86 41.39 -26.77
CA ALA A 19 -18.61 40.91 -26.18
C ALA A 19 -18.69 40.84 -24.64
N LEU A 20 -19.38 41.79 -24.00
CA LEU A 20 -19.61 41.78 -22.54
C LEU A 20 -20.60 40.70 -22.11
N LEU A 21 -21.59 40.34 -22.93
CA LEU A 21 -22.50 39.22 -22.66
C LEU A 21 -21.83 37.86 -22.82
N LEU A 22 -20.84 37.73 -23.71
CA LEU A 22 -20.06 36.53 -23.89
C LEU A 22 -19.04 36.32 -22.76
N THR A 23 -18.54 37.37 -22.12
CA THR A 23 -17.66 37.28 -20.98
C THR A 23 -18.40 37.04 -19.67
N ALA A 24 -19.68 37.45 -19.57
CA ALA A 24 -20.49 37.20 -18.37
C ALA A 24 -21.03 35.76 -18.30
N SER A 25 -21.13 35.03 -19.44
CA SER A 25 -21.55 33.65 -19.45
C SER A 25 -20.43 32.62 -19.19
N CYS A 26 -19.17 33.07 -19.09
CA CYS A 26 -18.03 32.19 -18.75
C CYS A 26 -17.65 32.22 -17.26
N HIS A 27 -18.40 32.94 -16.42
CA HIS A 27 -18.04 33.03 -14.99
C HIS A 27 -18.75 32.03 -14.07
N ASP A 28 -19.64 31.18 -14.60
CA ASP A 28 -20.30 30.11 -13.82
C ASP A 28 -19.88 28.68 -14.23
N LEU A 29 -18.88 28.57 -15.07
CA LEU A 29 -18.12 27.32 -15.16
C LEU A 29 -17.02 27.40 -14.10
N ASN A 30 -17.40 27.28 -12.82
CA ASN A 30 -16.50 26.69 -11.83
C ASN A 30 -16.01 25.38 -12.46
N PRO A 31 -14.73 25.23 -12.83
CA PRO A 31 -14.27 23.94 -13.31
C PRO A 31 -14.55 23.01 -12.14
N GLN A 32 -15.62 22.20 -12.25
CA GLN A 32 -15.80 21.09 -11.34
C GLN A 32 -14.45 20.44 -11.30
N SER A 33 -13.85 20.40 -10.12
CA SER A 33 -12.52 19.85 -9.94
C SER A 33 -12.52 18.50 -10.64
N THR A 34 -11.80 18.37 -11.76
CA THR A 34 -11.69 17.11 -12.52
C THR A 34 -10.94 16.05 -11.69
N THR A 35 -10.40 16.46 -10.55
CA THR A 35 -9.73 15.59 -9.60
C THR A 35 -10.78 14.74 -8.87
N PRO A 36 -10.73 13.42 -8.96
CA PRO A 36 -11.58 12.51 -8.20
C PRO A 36 -11.60 12.88 -6.72
N TYR A 37 -12.76 12.78 -6.07
CA TYR A 37 -12.96 13.26 -4.69
C TYR A 37 -11.89 12.72 -3.73
N MET A 38 -11.63 11.42 -3.76
CA MET A 38 -10.65 10.78 -2.90
C MET A 38 -9.19 11.15 -3.22
N ASN A 39 -8.94 11.76 -4.40
CA ASN A 39 -7.60 12.21 -4.81
C ASN A 39 -7.35 13.68 -4.50
N ARG A 40 -8.30 14.40 -3.94
CA ARG A 40 -8.12 15.78 -3.51
C ARG A 40 -7.15 15.82 -2.33
N THR A 41 -6.22 16.75 -2.36
CA THR A 41 -5.15 16.86 -1.34
C THR A 41 -5.71 17.03 0.07
N ASP A 42 -6.74 17.87 0.25
CA ASP A 42 -7.40 18.10 1.54
C ASP A 42 -8.07 16.84 2.10
N VAL A 43 -8.69 16.03 1.23
CA VAL A 43 -9.31 14.75 1.61
C VAL A 43 -8.24 13.73 1.99
N GLN A 44 -7.20 13.61 1.19
CA GLN A 44 -6.08 12.71 1.47
C GLN A 44 -5.35 13.08 2.77
N GLU A 45 -5.07 14.36 2.97
CA GLU A 45 -4.44 14.86 4.20
C GLU A 45 -5.30 14.55 5.42
N LYS A 46 -6.60 14.83 5.35
CA LYS A 46 -7.55 14.55 6.43
C LYS A 46 -7.57 13.07 6.81
N ILE A 47 -7.64 12.16 5.82
CA ILE A 47 -7.66 10.72 6.04
C ILE A 47 -6.32 10.24 6.58
N CYS A 48 -5.19 10.61 5.96
CA CYS A 48 -3.86 10.21 6.41
C CYS A 48 -3.61 10.64 7.85
N ASN A 49 -3.96 11.88 8.22
CA ASN A 49 -3.83 12.36 9.59
C ASN A 49 -4.75 11.61 10.56
N GLY A 50 -5.94 11.23 10.11
CA GLY A 50 -6.90 10.45 10.90
C GLY A 50 -6.44 9.00 11.17
N VAL A 51 -5.79 8.36 10.21
CA VAL A 51 -5.28 6.98 10.36
C VAL A 51 -3.89 6.92 10.99
N SER A 52 -3.13 8.02 10.96
CA SER A 52 -1.76 8.04 11.50
C SER A 52 -1.72 7.71 13.00
N GLY A 53 -0.65 7.06 13.43
CA GLY A 53 -0.42 6.73 14.84
C GLY A 53 0.19 5.36 15.04
N THR A 54 0.22 4.94 16.29
CA THR A 54 0.70 3.62 16.70
C THR A 54 -0.48 2.67 16.88
N TYR A 55 -0.31 1.46 16.38
CA TYR A 55 -1.30 0.39 16.47
C TYR A 55 -0.69 -0.81 17.19
N THR A 56 -1.47 -1.45 18.05
CA THR A 56 -1.13 -2.77 18.56
C THR A 56 -1.80 -3.82 17.68
N ALA A 57 -1.01 -4.77 17.20
CA ALA A 57 -1.51 -5.84 16.35
C ALA A 57 -1.24 -7.21 16.96
N SER A 58 -2.16 -8.16 16.75
CA SER A 58 -1.83 -9.57 16.86
C SER A 58 -1.07 -9.98 15.60
N LEU A 59 0.05 -10.67 15.80
CA LEU A 59 0.92 -11.15 14.73
C LEU A 59 0.75 -12.65 14.60
N SER A 60 0.43 -13.11 13.39
CA SER A 60 0.36 -14.53 13.07
C SER A 60 1.04 -14.84 11.74
N VAL A 61 1.52 -16.06 11.60
CA VAL A 61 2.11 -16.59 10.35
C VAL A 61 1.38 -17.85 9.95
N GLY A 62 0.88 -17.86 8.71
CA GLY A 62 0.39 -19.06 8.05
C GLY A 62 1.44 -19.53 7.04
N TYR A 63 1.79 -20.81 7.06
CA TYR A 63 2.73 -21.35 6.08
C TYR A 63 2.48 -22.83 5.76
N THR A 64 2.88 -23.22 4.55
CA THR A 64 3.04 -24.61 4.14
C THR A 64 4.48 -24.80 3.69
N GLY A 65 5.18 -25.71 4.31
CA GLY A 65 6.57 -26.04 4.00
C GLY A 65 6.71 -27.35 3.24
N PHE A 66 7.87 -27.96 3.36
CA PHE A 66 8.19 -29.26 2.78
C PHE A 66 8.31 -30.30 3.88
N ARG A 67 7.78 -31.50 3.62
CA ARG A 67 8.02 -32.68 4.40
C ARG A 67 9.39 -33.29 4.04
N ALA A 68 9.87 -34.24 4.86
CA ALA A 68 11.13 -34.90 4.61
C ALA A 68 11.18 -35.66 3.26
N ASP A 69 10.03 -36.09 2.76
CA ASP A 69 9.87 -36.75 1.45
C ASP A 69 9.76 -35.76 0.27
N GLY A 70 9.90 -34.45 0.51
CA GLY A 70 9.79 -33.37 -0.49
C GLY A 70 8.35 -32.98 -0.85
N GLN A 71 7.35 -33.66 -0.27
CA GLN A 71 5.94 -33.28 -0.47
C GLN A 71 5.60 -32.02 0.34
N ILE A 72 4.56 -31.30 -0.12
CA ILE A 72 4.03 -30.15 0.61
C ILE A 72 3.35 -30.62 1.89
N ASP A 73 3.68 -29.97 3.00
CA ASP A 73 3.11 -30.24 4.32
C ASP A 73 1.71 -29.63 4.47
N ALA A 74 1.03 -29.95 5.55
CA ALA A 74 -0.22 -29.28 5.93
C ALA A 74 0.02 -27.81 6.25
N LEU A 75 -1.06 -27.00 6.20
CA LEU A 75 -1.00 -25.61 6.65
C LEU A 75 -0.72 -25.54 8.16
N HIS A 76 0.30 -24.82 8.52
CA HIS A 76 0.63 -24.44 9.89
C HIS A 76 0.23 -22.99 10.14
N VAL A 77 -0.33 -22.71 11.31
CA VAL A 77 -0.61 -21.35 11.77
C VAL A 77 0.05 -21.15 13.13
N VAL A 78 0.94 -20.17 13.21
CA VAL A 78 1.68 -19.82 14.42
C VAL A 78 1.24 -18.44 14.90
N GLN A 79 0.83 -18.35 16.16
CA GLN A 79 0.56 -17.05 16.81
C GLN A 79 1.86 -16.57 17.47
N LEU A 80 2.31 -15.37 17.12
CA LEU A 80 3.57 -14.79 17.59
C LEU A 80 3.37 -13.73 18.70
N GLY A 81 2.11 -13.56 19.15
CA GLY A 81 1.78 -12.57 20.17
C GLY A 81 1.47 -11.18 19.60
N SER A 82 1.83 -10.15 20.32
CA SER A 82 1.57 -8.76 19.94
C SER A 82 2.78 -8.16 19.23
N ALA A 83 2.50 -7.37 18.19
CA ALA A 83 3.47 -6.53 17.52
C ALA A 83 2.91 -5.11 17.40
N ALA A 84 3.79 -4.12 17.37
CA ALA A 84 3.40 -2.75 17.06
C ALA A 84 3.66 -2.45 15.58
N TYR A 85 2.80 -1.64 14.98
CA TYR A 85 3.10 -0.98 13.72
C TYR A 85 2.73 0.50 13.79
N ILE A 86 3.43 1.30 12.99
CA ILE A 86 3.29 2.76 12.99
C ILE A 86 2.81 3.17 11.61
N VAL A 87 1.81 4.05 11.58
CA VAL A 87 1.28 4.66 10.35
C VAL A 87 1.71 6.11 10.31
N GLY A 88 2.42 6.50 9.26
CA GLY A 88 2.87 7.87 9.02
C GLY A 88 1.74 8.79 8.56
N ARG A 89 2.02 10.09 8.53
CA ARG A 89 1.10 11.14 8.09
C ARG A 89 1.17 11.36 6.58
N HIS A 90 0.33 12.27 6.10
CA HIS A 90 0.24 12.62 4.68
C HIS A 90 1.56 13.08 4.04
N ASP A 91 2.38 13.82 4.78
CA ASP A 91 3.70 14.28 4.34
C ASP A 91 4.72 13.13 4.20
N ASN A 92 4.46 11.99 4.85
CA ASN A 92 5.27 10.79 4.77
C ASN A 92 4.38 9.53 4.94
N PRO A 93 3.61 9.14 3.91
CA PRO A 93 2.64 8.06 3.98
C PRO A 93 3.32 6.68 3.93
N PHE A 94 3.65 6.13 5.08
CA PHE A 94 4.25 4.81 5.22
C PHE A 94 3.64 4.02 6.39
N VAL A 95 3.80 2.71 6.34
CA VAL A 95 3.54 1.80 7.46
C VAL A 95 4.85 1.15 7.86
N VAL A 96 5.24 1.27 9.12
CA VAL A 96 6.38 0.55 9.70
C VAL A 96 5.86 -0.66 10.45
N LEU A 97 6.22 -1.84 10.00
CA LEU A 97 5.85 -3.12 10.60
C LEU A 97 7.03 -3.66 11.40
N ASN A 98 6.88 -3.75 12.70
CA ASN A 98 7.89 -4.33 13.56
C ASN A 98 7.68 -5.86 13.67
N SER A 99 8.77 -6.55 14.00
CA SER A 99 8.77 -7.98 14.32
C SER A 99 8.40 -8.92 13.16
N PHE A 100 8.69 -8.54 11.90
CA PHE A 100 8.55 -9.49 10.79
C PHE A 100 9.44 -10.73 11.04
N PRO A 101 8.87 -11.96 11.07
CA PRO A 101 9.55 -13.13 11.61
C PRO A 101 10.44 -13.83 10.56
N VAL A 102 11.61 -13.26 10.28
CA VAL A 102 12.56 -13.79 9.28
C VAL A 102 12.95 -15.26 9.58
N SER A 103 13.17 -15.60 10.85
CA SER A 103 13.60 -16.95 11.23
C SER A 103 12.57 -18.04 10.85
N LEU A 104 11.29 -17.72 10.81
CA LEU A 104 10.24 -18.67 10.41
C LEU A 104 10.28 -19.01 8.91
N LEU A 105 10.96 -18.21 8.08
CA LEU A 105 11.17 -18.54 6.68
C LEU A 105 11.93 -19.87 6.51
N SER A 106 12.79 -20.24 7.49
CA SER A 106 13.48 -21.53 7.51
C SER A 106 12.53 -22.74 7.39
N ARG A 107 11.26 -22.59 7.79
CA ARG A 107 10.25 -23.66 7.75
C ARG A 107 9.71 -23.94 6.35
N VAL A 108 9.95 -23.03 5.41
CA VAL A 108 9.38 -23.07 4.05
C VAL A 108 10.45 -23.10 2.95
N ILE A 109 11.72 -23.02 3.32
CA ILE A 109 12.86 -23.05 2.39
C ILE A 109 13.27 -24.49 2.11
N ALA A 110 13.36 -24.82 0.81
CA ALA A 110 13.78 -26.17 0.37
C ALA A 110 15.30 -26.40 0.52
N ASP A 111 16.12 -25.34 0.35
CA ASP A 111 17.57 -25.41 0.52
C ASP A 111 17.92 -25.44 2.02
N PRO A 112 18.51 -26.53 2.54
CA PRO A 112 18.82 -26.66 3.96
C PRO A 112 19.89 -25.67 4.46
N ASN A 113 20.82 -25.24 3.61
CA ASN A 113 21.84 -24.27 4.01
C ASN A 113 21.23 -22.88 4.18
N LEU A 114 20.41 -22.47 3.23
CA LEU A 114 19.68 -21.20 3.34
C LEU A 114 18.67 -21.25 4.50
N ALA A 115 17.97 -22.35 4.70
CA ALA A 115 17.07 -22.54 5.84
C ALA A 115 17.81 -22.37 7.18
N ALA A 116 18.99 -22.96 7.33
CA ALA A 116 19.82 -22.81 8.52
C ALA A 116 20.26 -21.36 8.76
N LEU A 117 20.68 -20.65 7.70
CA LEU A 117 21.04 -19.24 7.78
C LEU A 117 19.86 -18.34 8.20
N LEU A 118 18.67 -18.61 7.66
CA LEU A 118 17.47 -17.83 8.01
C LEU A 118 16.96 -18.13 9.41
N ALA A 119 17.11 -19.37 9.91
CA ALA A 119 16.66 -19.76 11.24
C ALA A 119 17.33 -18.95 12.37
N SER A 120 18.54 -18.47 12.16
CA SER A 120 19.32 -17.66 13.13
C SER A 120 19.06 -16.15 13.04
N GLN A 121 18.25 -15.69 12.05
CA GLN A 121 18.01 -14.27 11.85
C GLN A 121 17.05 -13.69 12.88
N ALA A 122 17.33 -12.46 13.31
CA ALA A 122 16.41 -11.68 14.12
C ALA A 122 15.17 -11.25 13.31
N ASN A 123 14.10 -10.88 14.03
CA ASN A 123 12.95 -10.26 13.40
C ASN A 123 13.33 -8.95 12.70
N ALA A 124 12.74 -8.69 11.55
CA ALA A 124 12.98 -7.49 10.77
C ALA A 124 11.93 -6.42 11.00
N THR A 125 12.29 -5.17 10.67
CA THR A 125 11.35 -4.04 10.54
C THR A 125 11.19 -3.72 9.07
N LEU A 126 9.94 -3.73 8.59
CA LEU A 126 9.61 -3.38 7.21
C LEU A 126 8.98 -2.00 7.16
N THR A 127 9.39 -1.18 6.21
CA THR A 127 8.77 0.13 5.93
C THR A 127 8.14 0.08 4.55
N LEU A 128 6.82 0.27 4.47
CA LEU A 128 6.03 0.12 3.26
C LEU A 128 5.28 1.41 2.98
N PRO A 129 5.37 2.00 1.78
CA PRO A 129 4.53 3.13 1.42
C PRO A 129 3.06 2.71 1.35
N TYR A 130 2.16 3.63 1.68
CA TYR A 130 0.73 3.44 1.45
C TYR A 130 0.13 4.59 0.64
N SER A 131 -1.01 4.35 0.05
CA SER A 131 -1.81 5.33 -0.67
C SER A 131 -3.28 5.16 -0.35
N ILE A 132 -4.06 6.21 -0.60
CA ILE A 132 -5.52 6.17 -0.57
C ILE A 132 -6.00 6.07 -2.01
N VAL A 133 -6.82 5.06 -2.28
CA VAL A 133 -7.37 4.77 -3.61
C VAL A 133 -8.90 4.88 -3.53
N GLY A 134 -9.50 5.75 -4.33
CA GLY A 134 -10.95 5.90 -4.40
C GLY A 134 -11.61 4.84 -5.28
N ASP A 135 -12.81 4.42 -4.93
CA ASP A 135 -13.60 3.44 -5.69
C ASP A 135 -14.12 4.01 -7.02
N GLY A 136 -14.13 5.33 -7.18
CA GLY A 136 -14.56 6.03 -8.40
C GLY A 136 -14.39 7.54 -8.29
N PRO A 137 -14.60 8.28 -9.40
CA PRO A 137 -14.28 9.72 -9.44
C PRO A 137 -15.14 10.57 -8.51
N GLU A 138 -16.41 10.22 -8.34
CA GLU A 138 -17.35 10.97 -7.49
C GLU A 138 -17.70 10.24 -6.18
N THR A 139 -17.03 9.11 -5.89
CA THR A 139 -17.30 8.36 -4.67
C THR A 139 -16.51 8.94 -3.49
N HIS A 140 -17.13 8.91 -2.31
CA HIS A 140 -16.49 9.26 -1.04
C HIS A 140 -15.94 8.02 -0.32
N THR A 141 -15.97 6.88 -0.99
CA THR A 141 -15.43 5.60 -0.51
C THR A 141 -14.16 5.21 -1.24
N GLY A 142 -13.36 4.40 -0.59
CA GLY A 142 -12.10 3.92 -1.13
C GLY A 142 -11.40 2.95 -0.18
N SER A 143 -10.14 2.72 -0.45
CA SER A 143 -9.27 1.87 0.36
C SER A 143 -7.95 2.55 0.70
N ILE A 144 -7.36 2.13 1.81
CA ILE A 144 -5.95 2.37 2.10
C ILE A 144 -5.20 1.14 1.64
N GLU A 145 -4.26 1.35 0.73
CA GLU A 145 -3.48 0.27 0.11
C GLU A 145 -1.99 0.50 0.33
N THR A 146 -1.27 -0.58 0.61
CA THR A 146 0.19 -0.54 0.62
C THR A 146 0.76 -1.29 -0.57
N VAL A 147 1.78 -0.69 -1.19
CA VAL A 147 2.59 -1.37 -2.20
C VAL A 147 3.70 -2.13 -1.49
N LEU A 148 3.68 -3.45 -1.61
CA LEU A 148 4.66 -4.31 -0.97
C LEU A 148 5.97 -4.28 -1.77
N SER A 149 6.91 -3.43 -1.35
CA SER A 149 8.25 -3.37 -1.90
C SER A 149 9.09 -4.56 -1.47
N PRO A 150 10.03 -5.05 -2.30
CA PRO A 150 10.98 -6.06 -1.89
C PRO A 150 11.79 -5.61 -0.66
N TYR A 151 12.04 -6.53 0.25
CA TYR A 151 12.87 -6.30 1.45
C TYR A 151 14.17 -7.08 1.33
N THR A 152 15.31 -6.39 1.43
CA THR A 152 16.63 -7.00 1.33
C THR A 152 17.39 -6.87 2.64
N PHE A 153 18.03 -7.97 3.08
CA PHE A 153 18.91 -8.01 4.24
C PHE A 153 20.12 -8.91 3.96
N MET A 154 21.18 -8.75 4.75
CA MET A 154 22.39 -9.53 4.60
C MET A 154 22.39 -10.71 5.58
N VAL A 155 22.83 -11.86 5.09
CA VAL A 155 23.16 -13.04 5.91
C VAL A 155 24.60 -13.43 5.65
N THR A 156 25.29 -13.94 6.68
CA THR A 156 26.67 -14.40 6.53
C THR A 156 26.72 -15.91 6.72
N ASP A 157 27.32 -16.61 5.78
CA ASP A 157 27.48 -18.06 5.84
C ASP A 157 28.59 -18.49 6.81
N ALA A 158 28.75 -19.80 7.01
CA ALA A 158 29.79 -20.35 7.89
C ALA A 158 31.22 -20.08 7.39
N ALA A 159 31.40 -19.78 6.11
CA ALA A 159 32.69 -19.41 5.53
C ALA A 159 33.02 -17.91 5.68
N GLY A 160 32.08 -17.12 6.24
CA GLY A 160 32.22 -15.67 6.40
C GLY A 160 31.80 -14.88 5.17
N THR A 161 31.19 -15.52 4.17
CA THR A 161 30.69 -14.81 2.97
C THR A 161 29.33 -14.21 3.25
N SER A 162 29.16 -12.94 2.91
CA SER A 162 27.89 -12.23 3.05
C SER A 162 27.05 -12.33 1.78
N HIS A 163 25.80 -12.70 1.93
CA HIS A 163 24.81 -12.86 0.86
C HIS A 163 23.65 -11.89 1.04
N ALA A 164 23.22 -11.26 -0.05
CA ALA A 164 22.01 -10.43 -0.06
C ALA A 164 20.78 -11.30 -0.25
N VAL A 165 19.94 -11.43 0.77
CA VAL A 165 18.65 -12.13 0.70
C VAL A 165 17.56 -11.11 0.48
N THR A 166 16.78 -11.29 -0.59
CA THR A 166 15.65 -10.42 -0.93
C THR A 166 14.34 -11.18 -0.88
N LEU A 167 13.42 -10.68 -0.08
CA LEU A 167 12.03 -11.14 0.00
C LEU A 167 11.17 -10.31 -0.95
N SER A 168 10.46 -10.95 -1.86
CA SER A 168 9.47 -10.30 -2.71
C SER A 168 8.07 -10.76 -2.31
N PHE A 169 7.15 -9.81 -2.19
CA PHE A 169 5.77 -10.04 -1.78
C PHE A 169 4.82 -9.87 -2.95
N ASN A 170 3.56 -10.26 -2.79
CA ASN A 170 2.49 -9.86 -3.71
C ASN A 170 2.38 -8.32 -3.74
N LYS A 171 2.00 -7.75 -4.88
CA LYS A 171 2.23 -6.33 -5.17
C LYS A 171 1.52 -5.34 -4.23
N THR A 172 0.29 -5.65 -3.83
CA THR A 172 -0.54 -4.76 -3.02
C THR A 172 -1.26 -5.52 -1.92
N SER A 173 -1.50 -4.84 -0.81
CA SER A 173 -2.38 -5.31 0.26
C SER A 173 -3.32 -4.17 0.65
N ILE A 174 -4.63 -4.45 0.63
CA ILE A 174 -5.63 -3.53 1.17
C ILE A 174 -5.56 -3.60 2.69
N ILE A 175 -5.34 -2.44 3.33
CA ILE A 175 -5.20 -2.33 4.78
C ILE A 175 -6.55 -2.01 5.43
N ALA A 176 -7.36 -1.18 4.79
CA ALA A 176 -8.69 -0.79 5.26
C ALA A 176 -9.57 -0.31 4.11
N GLY A 177 -10.88 -0.56 4.21
CA GLY A 177 -11.89 0.22 3.50
C GLY A 177 -12.18 1.50 4.26
N ILE A 178 -12.39 2.60 3.57
CA ILE A 178 -12.64 3.92 4.16
C ILE A 178 -13.85 4.59 3.52
N ASN A 179 -14.53 5.42 4.32
CA ASN A 179 -15.50 6.40 3.84
C ASN A 179 -15.03 7.78 4.33
N ALA A 180 -14.76 8.73 3.42
CA ALA A 180 -14.22 10.04 3.76
C ALA A 180 -15.16 10.89 4.63
N ASP A 181 -16.47 10.61 4.59
CA ASP A 181 -17.49 11.31 5.37
C ASP A 181 -17.66 10.71 6.78
N ASP A 182 -17.16 9.48 6.99
CA ASP A 182 -17.29 8.76 8.27
C ASP A 182 -15.93 8.36 8.84
N SER A 183 -15.38 9.19 9.72
CA SER A 183 -14.09 8.96 10.37
C SER A 183 -14.03 7.69 11.24
N THR A 184 -15.18 7.10 11.60
CA THR A 184 -15.21 5.85 12.35
C THR A 184 -14.71 4.66 11.53
N THR A 185 -14.73 4.78 10.20
CA THR A 185 -14.22 3.76 9.26
C THR A 185 -12.70 3.82 9.07
N TRP A 186 -12.03 4.91 9.50
CA TRP A 186 -10.58 5.11 9.28
C TRP A 186 -9.75 4.30 10.27
N ARG A 187 -9.86 2.99 10.19
CA ARG A 187 -9.11 2.07 11.05
C ARG A 187 -8.42 1.02 10.21
N LEU A 188 -7.12 0.89 10.43
CA LEU A 188 -6.40 -0.20 9.80
C LEU A 188 -6.79 -1.51 10.49
N SER A 189 -7.42 -2.42 9.74
CA SER A 189 -7.95 -3.65 10.31
C SER A 189 -6.98 -4.83 10.20
N SER A 190 -6.30 -4.97 9.06
CA SER A 190 -5.32 -6.03 8.88
C SER A 190 -4.39 -5.74 7.70
N LEU A 191 -3.16 -6.20 7.81
CA LEU A 191 -2.19 -6.20 6.73
C LEU A 191 -1.68 -7.62 6.53
N ASN A 192 -1.79 -8.13 5.31
CA ASN A 192 -1.28 -9.44 4.92
C ASN A 192 -0.06 -9.27 4.02
N LEU A 193 1.03 -9.94 4.38
CA LEU A 193 2.27 -9.99 3.60
C LEU A 193 2.42 -11.40 3.03
N ASP A 194 1.92 -11.62 1.82
CA ASP A 194 2.08 -12.89 1.11
C ASP A 194 3.43 -12.90 0.39
N LEU A 195 4.31 -13.80 0.80
CA LEU A 195 5.60 -13.98 0.17
C LEU A 195 5.43 -14.61 -1.23
N ARG A 196 6.06 -14.00 -2.22
CA ARG A 196 6.06 -14.46 -3.61
C ARG A 196 7.32 -15.23 -3.98
N SER A 197 8.48 -14.71 -3.57
CA SER A 197 9.77 -15.34 -3.85
C SER A 197 10.84 -14.89 -2.88
N ILE A 198 11.86 -15.73 -2.77
CA ILE A 198 13.15 -15.40 -2.14
C ILE A 198 14.22 -15.46 -3.21
N SER A 199 15.09 -14.46 -3.23
CA SER A 199 16.30 -14.46 -4.03
C SER A 199 17.54 -14.27 -3.14
N VAL A 200 18.66 -14.86 -3.58
CA VAL A 200 19.96 -14.71 -2.96
C VAL A 200 20.90 -14.17 -4.03
N ASP A 201 21.58 -13.07 -3.73
CA ASP A 201 22.49 -12.37 -4.64
C ASP A 201 21.85 -12.11 -6.02
N GLY A 202 20.57 -11.71 -6.00
CA GLY A 202 19.78 -11.39 -7.19
C GLY A 202 19.21 -12.59 -7.94
N ARG A 203 19.50 -13.84 -7.56
CA ARG A 203 18.95 -15.05 -8.18
C ARG A 203 17.78 -15.58 -7.36
N ILE A 204 16.63 -15.80 -8.00
CA ILE A 204 15.47 -16.44 -7.35
C ILE A 204 15.86 -17.88 -7.01
N VAL A 205 15.83 -18.20 -5.71
CA VAL A 205 16.12 -19.54 -5.19
C VAL A 205 14.85 -20.33 -4.87
N GLN A 206 13.74 -19.63 -4.58
CA GLN A 206 12.45 -20.24 -4.34
C GLN A 206 11.28 -19.30 -4.68
N GLN A 207 10.21 -19.89 -5.19
CA GLN A 207 8.92 -19.23 -5.40
C GLN A 207 7.86 -19.84 -4.49
N PHE A 208 6.87 -19.06 -4.11
CA PHE A 208 5.78 -19.42 -3.22
C PHE A 208 4.44 -19.27 -3.93
N GLY A 209 3.50 -20.12 -3.58
CA GLY A 209 2.10 -20.01 -3.97
C GLY A 209 1.27 -19.30 -2.91
N ALA A 210 0.00 -19.06 -3.22
CA ALA A 210 -0.97 -18.63 -2.22
C ALA A 210 -1.19 -19.76 -1.19
N LEU A 211 -1.66 -19.41 0.02
CA LEU A 211 -2.10 -20.40 1.00
C LEU A 211 -3.15 -21.34 0.37
N HIS A 212 -3.06 -22.60 0.67
CA HIS A 212 -3.92 -23.68 0.12
C HIS A 212 -3.77 -23.97 -1.38
N SER A 213 -2.74 -23.44 -2.05
CA SER A 213 -2.50 -23.69 -3.48
C SER A 213 -1.84 -25.04 -3.80
N GLY A 214 -1.48 -25.85 -2.78
CA GLY A 214 -0.68 -27.07 -2.97
C GLY A 214 0.80 -26.81 -3.21
N ASN A 215 1.27 -25.58 -3.03
CA ASN A 215 2.66 -25.16 -3.09
C ASN A 215 3.16 -24.68 -1.73
N ALA A 216 4.48 -24.59 -1.54
CA ALA A 216 5.03 -23.89 -0.40
C ALA A 216 4.48 -22.46 -0.35
N SER A 217 4.08 -22.00 0.81
CA SER A 217 3.49 -20.68 1.01
C SER A 217 3.92 -20.09 2.34
N PHE A 218 3.95 -18.76 2.42
CA PHE A 218 4.27 -18.03 3.64
C PHE A 218 3.55 -16.69 3.66
N MET A 219 2.69 -16.50 4.65
CA MET A 219 1.92 -15.29 4.84
C MET A 219 2.05 -14.80 6.28
N VAL A 220 2.44 -13.54 6.43
CA VAL A 220 2.44 -12.84 7.73
C VAL A 220 1.22 -11.94 7.79
N ARG A 221 0.47 -12.04 8.88
CA ARG A 221 -0.72 -11.22 9.13
C ARG A 221 -0.53 -10.37 10.38
N TYR A 222 -0.69 -9.08 10.20
CA TYR A 222 -0.86 -8.11 11.28
C TYR A 222 -2.34 -7.74 11.35
N ARG A 223 -2.99 -8.02 12.48
CA ARG A 223 -4.37 -7.60 12.75
C ARG A 223 -4.34 -6.64 13.93
N GLY A 224 -4.60 -5.36 13.66
CA GLY A 224 -4.38 -4.31 14.63
C GLY A 224 -5.61 -3.50 14.97
N GLU A 225 -5.51 -2.85 16.14
CA GLU A 225 -6.43 -1.81 16.60
C GLU A 225 -5.60 -0.57 16.95
N LYS A 226 -6.12 0.62 16.60
CA LYS A 226 -5.48 1.89 16.94
C LYS A 226 -5.54 2.08 18.46
N GLN A 227 -4.40 2.45 19.06
CA GLN A 227 -4.29 2.83 20.47
C GLN A 227 -4.84 4.23 20.71
#